data_ee3761fad4860999a2bde873e76f5b9c
#
_entry.id   ee3761fad4860999a2bde873e76f5b9c
#
_cell.length_a   1.000
_cell.length_b   1.000
_cell.length_c   1.000
_cell.angle_alpha   90.00
_cell.angle_beta   90.00
_cell.angle_gamma   90.00
#
_symmetry.space_group_name_H-M   'P 1'
#
loop_
_entity.id
_entity.type
_entity.pdbx_description
1 polymer ?
#
loop_
_entity_poly.entity_id
_entity_poly.type
_entity_poly.pdbx_seq_one_letter_code
_entity_poly.pdbx_strand_id
1 'polypeptide(L)'
;MNILGIDPGSRNLGYCILYWDGKTYSLIEAGLLKIKTKLLQEQIVELVEGLDVILRAHKIDEVAIEDIFFAFNPKTVLKLAQFRGALSLKILQEVGYFYEYTPLQVKKAVTGNGKATKEQVAFMVKKLLRINKEIKPLDITDAMAIAFTHLQRVKMRKKELV
;
A
#
# COMPACT_ATOMS: atom_id res chain seq x y z
N MET A 1 -11.75 7.96 9.28
CA MET A 1 -10.71 8.14 8.24
C MET A 1 -10.34 6.80 7.65
N ASN A 2 -10.43 6.67 6.34
CA ASN A 2 -10.01 5.48 5.60
C ASN A 2 -8.64 5.73 4.97
N ILE A 3 -7.69 4.86 5.26
CA ILE A 3 -6.32 4.88 4.75
C ILE A 3 -6.15 3.72 3.78
N LEU A 4 -5.73 4.01 2.55
CA LEU A 4 -5.39 3.02 1.54
C LEU A 4 -3.87 2.87 1.45
N GLY A 5 -3.36 1.70 1.74
CA GLY A 5 -1.97 1.30 1.49
C GLY A 5 -1.86 0.54 0.17
N ILE A 6 -0.86 0.87 -0.63
CA ILE A 6 -0.62 0.27 -1.95
C ILE A 6 0.82 -0.22 -2.05
N ASP A 7 0.99 -1.48 -2.42
CA ASP A 7 2.27 -2.07 -2.82
C ASP A 7 2.24 -2.38 -4.32
N PRO A 8 2.77 -1.49 -5.17
CA PRO A 8 2.74 -1.66 -6.61
C PRO A 8 3.81 -2.65 -7.08
N GLY A 9 3.39 -3.72 -7.72
CA GLY A 9 4.25 -4.69 -8.37
C GLY A 9 4.10 -4.69 -9.89
N SER A 10 4.94 -5.46 -10.58
CA SER A 10 4.93 -5.53 -12.05
C SER A 10 3.77 -6.37 -12.63
N ARG A 11 3.20 -7.26 -11.84
CA ARG A 11 2.09 -8.15 -12.23
C ARG A 11 0.92 -8.13 -11.27
N ASN A 12 1.14 -7.62 -10.09
CA ASN A 12 0.16 -7.57 -9.03
C ASN A 12 0.26 -6.23 -8.31
N LEU A 13 -0.86 -5.77 -7.79
CA LEU A 13 -0.89 -4.65 -6.88
C LEU A 13 -1.54 -5.11 -5.58
N GLY A 14 -0.77 -5.13 -4.50
CA GLY A 14 -1.30 -5.34 -3.17
C GLY A 14 -1.98 -4.08 -2.65
N TYR A 15 -3.11 -4.21 -1.97
CA TYR A 15 -3.79 -3.09 -1.34
C TYR A 15 -4.36 -3.46 0.02
N CYS A 16 -4.49 -2.45 0.87
CA CYS A 16 -5.09 -2.59 2.20
C CYS A 16 -5.80 -1.30 2.58
N ILE A 17 -7.03 -1.41 3.07
CA ILE A 17 -7.79 -0.29 3.59
C ILE A 17 -7.93 -0.47 5.10
N LEU A 18 -7.43 0.49 5.86
CA LEU A 18 -7.60 0.60 7.31
C LEU A 18 -8.54 1.75 7.63
N TYR A 19 -9.43 1.50 8.56
CA TYR A 19 -10.27 2.54 9.16
C TYR A 19 -9.69 2.98 10.51
N TRP A 20 -9.71 4.27 10.76
CA TRP A 20 -9.33 4.87 12.05
C TRP A 20 -10.38 5.90 12.49
N ASP A 21 -10.90 5.74 13.71
CA ASP A 21 -11.91 6.62 14.31
C ASP A 21 -11.31 7.75 15.17
N GLY A 22 -9.98 7.80 15.29
CA GLY A 22 -9.27 8.73 16.16
C GLY A 22 -8.73 8.10 17.44
N LYS A 23 -9.21 6.92 17.80
CA LYS A 23 -8.78 6.13 18.97
C LYS A 23 -8.36 4.71 18.58
N THR A 24 -9.24 4.01 17.89
CA THR A 24 -9.05 2.62 17.47
C THR A 24 -8.93 2.53 15.94
N TYR A 25 -8.40 1.43 15.46
CA TYR A 25 -8.30 1.14 14.03
C TYR A 25 -8.74 -0.30 13.75
N SER A 26 -9.20 -0.51 12.53
CA SER A 26 -9.63 -1.83 12.05
C SER A 26 -9.29 -2.03 10.57
N LEU A 27 -9.09 -3.28 10.20
CA LEU A 27 -8.96 -3.67 8.80
C LEU A 27 -10.35 -3.69 8.15
N ILE A 28 -10.52 -2.92 7.08
CA ILE A 28 -11.75 -2.94 6.28
C ILE A 28 -11.64 -3.98 5.17
N GLU A 29 -10.58 -3.90 4.38
CA GLU A 29 -10.35 -4.78 3.24
C GLU A 29 -8.87 -4.85 2.93
N ALA A 30 -8.41 -5.99 2.48
CA ALA A 30 -7.09 -6.16 1.88
C ALA A 30 -7.15 -7.20 0.79
N GLY A 31 -6.36 -7.03 -0.26
CA GLY A 31 -6.40 -7.94 -1.40
C GLY A 31 -5.31 -7.66 -2.42
N LEU A 32 -5.48 -8.29 -3.55
CA LEU A 32 -4.55 -8.28 -4.66
C LEU A 32 -5.27 -8.00 -5.96
N LEU A 33 -4.83 -6.97 -6.68
CA LEU A 33 -5.19 -6.77 -8.08
C LEU A 33 -4.19 -7.53 -8.94
N LYS A 34 -4.66 -8.54 -9.67
CA LYS A 34 -3.84 -9.29 -10.62
C LYS A 34 -3.97 -8.68 -12.00
N ILE A 35 -2.83 -8.38 -12.63
CA ILE A 35 -2.78 -7.91 -14.00
C ILE A 35 -2.72 -9.13 -14.90
N LYS A 36 -3.73 -9.32 -15.75
CA LYS A 36 -3.90 -10.50 -16.63
C LYS A 36 -3.42 -10.24 -18.05
N THR A 37 -3.49 -9.01 -18.52
CA THR A 37 -3.05 -8.63 -19.87
C THR A 37 -1.52 -8.70 -20.00
N LYS A 38 -1.04 -8.82 -21.24
CA LYS A 38 0.38 -9.03 -21.55
C LYS A 38 1.07 -7.79 -22.11
N LEU A 39 0.32 -6.94 -22.83
CA LEU A 39 0.86 -5.73 -23.42
C LEU A 39 0.89 -4.60 -22.39
N LEU A 40 1.98 -3.86 -22.33
CA LEU A 40 2.20 -2.78 -21.36
C LEU A 40 1.05 -1.76 -21.36
N GLN A 41 0.60 -1.35 -22.54
CA GLN A 41 -0.49 -0.38 -22.67
C GLN A 41 -1.79 -0.88 -22.04
N GLU A 42 -2.11 -2.16 -22.25
CA GLU A 42 -3.29 -2.80 -21.64
C GLU A 42 -3.12 -3.01 -20.15
N GLN A 43 -1.92 -3.36 -19.70
CA GLN A 43 -1.61 -3.52 -18.27
C GLN A 43 -1.79 -2.22 -17.49
N ILE A 44 -1.38 -1.09 -18.06
CA ILE A 44 -1.56 0.23 -17.45
C ILE A 44 -3.05 0.54 -17.27
N VAL A 45 -3.85 0.30 -18.31
CA VAL A 45 -5.30 0.51 -18.24
C VAL A 45 -5.96 -0.41 -17.21
N GLU A 46 -5.64 -1.70 -17.25
CA GLU A 46 -6.17 -2.69 -16.30
C GLU A 46 -5.86 -2.34 -14.85
N LEU A 47 -4.62 -1.88 -14.59
CA LEU A 47 -4.19 -1.45 -13.27
C LEU A 47 -5.00 -0.24 -12.77
N VAL A 48 -5.15 0.78 -13.60
CA VAL A 48 -5.88 2.00 -13.26
C VAL A 48 -7.37 1.71 -13.07
N GLU A 49 -7.96 0.88 -13.92
CA GLU A 49 -9.37 0.44 -13.76
C GLU A 49 -9.58 -0.36 -12.47
N GLY A 50 -8.64 -1.24 -12.12
CA GLY A 50 -8.69 -1.97 -10.85
C GLY A 50 -8.60 -1.05 -9.64
N LEU A 51 -7.71 -0.06 -9.67
CA LEU A 51 -7.63 0.96 -8.63
C LEU A 51 -8.90 1.79 -8.55
N ASP A 52 -9.51 2.16 -9.69
CA ASP A 52 -10.77 2.89 -9.73
C ASP A 52 -11.90 2.15 -9.00
N VAL A 53 -11.99 0.83 -9.18
CA VAL A 53 -12.97 -0.01 -8.47
C VAL A 53 -12.80 0.12 -6.94
N ILE A 54 -11.56 0.07 -6.45
CA ILE A 54 -11.26 0.21 -5.02
C ILE A 54 -11.65 1.61 -4.52
N LEU A 55 -11.27 2.65 -5.25
CA LEU A 55 -11.54 4.04 -4.89
C LEU A 55 -13.03 4.37 -4.90
N ARG A 56 -13.83 3.73 -5.77
CA ARG A 56 -15.28 3.90 -5.81
C ARG A 56 -16.02 3.10 -4.74
N ALA A 57 -15.50 1.93 -4.38
CA ALA A 57 -16.12 1.08 -3.36
C ALA A 57 -15.97 1.65 -1.94
N HIS A 58 -14.96 2.48 -1.72
CA HIS A 58 -14.65 3.07 -0.42
C HIS A 58 -14.31 4.55 -0.55
N LYS A 59 -14.80 5.35 0.38
CA LYS A 59 -14.34 6.74 0.51
C LYS A 59 -12.94 6.73 1.13
N ILE A 60 -11.92 6.94 0.33
CA ILE A 60 -10.53 6.99 0.76
C ILE A 60 -10.15 8.42 1.11
N ASP A 61 -9.64 8.63 2.32
CA ASP A 61 -9.22 9.94 2.82
C ASP A 61 -7.73 10.20 2.55
N GLU A 62 -6.88 9.19 2.77
CA GLU A 62 -5.43 9.29 2.53
C GLU A 62 -4.89 8.01 1.90
N VAL A 63 -3.90 8.16 1.02
CA VAL A 63 -3.23 7.06 0.32
C VAL A 63 -1.76 7.04 0.67
N ALA A 64 -1.22 5.85 0.92
CA ALA A 64 0.19 5.60 1.14
C ALA A 64 0.70 4.57 0.13
N ILE A 65 1.86 4.84 -0.46
CA ILE A 65 2.51 3.96 -1.44
C ILE A 65 3.93 3.66 -0.98
N GLU A 66 4.40 2.43 -1.20
CA GLU A 66 5.80 2.12 -1.00
C GLU A 66 6.65 2.78 -2.09
N ASP A 67 7.73 3.40 -1.65
CA ASP A 67 8.72 3.98 -2.55
C ASP A 67 9.75 2.92 -2.91
N ILE A 68 9.77 2.52 -4.19
CA ILE A 68 10.66 1.48 -4.70
C ILE A 68 11.72 2.11 -5.59
N PHE A 69 12.97 2.10 -5.14
CA PHE A 69 14.10 2.66 -5.89
C PHE A 69 14.94 1.62 -6.64
N PHE A 70 14.83 0.32 -6.32
CA PHE A 70 15.75 -0.68 -6.86
C PHE A 70 15.04 -1.90 -7.42
N ALA A 71 15.11 -2.04 -8.75
CA ALA A 71 15.01 -3.33 -9.41
C ALA A 71 16.34 -3.62 -10.12
N PHE A 72 16.79 -4.86 -10.13
CA PHE A 72 18.05 -5.27 -10.74
C PHE A 72 18.05 -5.17 -12.27
N ASN A 73 16.89 -5.07 -12.91
CA ASN A 73 16.71 -5.02 -14.36
C ASN A 73 16.17 -3.66 -14.79
N PRO A 74 16.88 -2.90 -15.66
CA PRO A 74 16.43 -1.60 -16.16
C PRO A 74 15.04 -1.61 -16.81
N LYS A 75 14.69 -2.65 -17.55
CA LYS A 75 13.36 -2.79 -18.16
C LYS A 75 12.25 -2.89 -17.10
N THR A 76 12.50 -3.64 -16.03
CA THR A 76 11.56 -3.75 -14.90
C THR A 76 11.40 -2.40 -14.20
N VAL A 77 12.47 -1.66 -13.98
CA VAL A 77 12.44 -0.32 -13.40
C VAL A 77 11.59 0.62 -14.24
N LEU A 78 11.80 0.66 -15.56
CA LEU A 78 11.03 1.49 -16.48
C LEU A 78 9.53 1.14 -16.45
N LYS A 79 9.21 -0.15 -16.46
CA LYS A 79 7.83 -0.64 -16.38
C LYS A 79 7.16 -0.23 -15.05
N LEU A 80 7.84 -0.42 -13.93
CA LEU A 80 7.36 -0.02 -12.63
C LEU A 80 7.17 1.50 -12.52
N ALA A 81 8.08 2.29 -13.11
CA ALA A 81 7.96 3.74 -13.16
C ALA A 81 6.73 4.20 -13.95
N GLN A 82 6.43 3.55 -15.08
CA GLN A 82 5.23 3.84 -15.86
C GLN A 82 3.95 3.48 -15.10
N PHE A 83 3.90 2.33 -14.44
CA PHE A 83 2.78 1.93 -13.59
C PHE A 83 2.59 2.92 -12.44
N ARG A 84 3.68 3.28 -11.77
CA ARG A 84 3.65 4.24 -10.67
C ARG A 84 3.15 5.61 -11.11
N GLY A 85 3.58 6.08 -12.29
CA GLY A 85 3.08 7.33 -12.87
C GLY A 85 1.57 7.31 -13.13
N ALA A 86 1.07 6.23 -13.71
CA ALA A 86 -0.36 6.04 -13.97
C ALA A 86 -1.19 5.98 -12.67
N LEU A 87 -0.72 5.21 -11.68
CA LEU A 87 -1.35 5.13 -10.35
C LEU A 87 -1.33 6.49 -9.65
N SER A 88 -0.22 7.19 -9.70
CA SER A 88 -0.06 8.51 -9.09
C SER A 88 -1.05 9.51 -9.67
N LEU A 89 -1.20 9.54 -10.99
CA LEU A 89 -2.17 10.39 -11.65
C LEU A 89 -3.60 10.09 -11.18
N LYS A 90 -3.99 8.82 -11.16
CA LYS A 90 -5.32 8.41 -10.71
C LYS A 90 -5.58 8.82 -9.24
N ILE A 91 -4.63 8.59 -8.37
CA ILE A 91 -4.75 8.96 -6.95
C ILE A 91 -4.85 10.47 -6.79
N LEU A 92 -4.03 11.24 -7.49
CA LEU A 92 -4.06 12.70 -7.43
C LEU A 92 -5.38 13.28 -7.93
N GLN A 93 -5.97 12.69 -8.97
CA GLN A 93 -7.28 13.10 -9.50
C GLN A 93 -8.42 12.79 -8.54
N GLU A 94 -8.40 11.64 -7.88
CA GLU A 94 -9.52 11.15 -7.06
C GLU A 94 -9.41 11.55 -5.57
N VAL A 95 -8.19 11.56 -5.04
CA VAL A 95 -7.92 11.81 -3.60
C VAL A 95 -7.17 13.11 -3.36
N GLY A 96 -6.35 13.56 -4.31
CA GLY A 96 -5.64 14.83 -4.27
C GLY A 96 -4.20 14.76 -3.79
N TYR A 97 -3.82 13.74 -3.02
CA TYR A 97 -2.46 13.58 -2.49
C TYR A 97 -2.15 12.11 -2.19
N PHE A 98 -0.86 11.76 -2.12
CA PHE A 98 -0.40 10.47 -1.59
C PHE A 98 0.91 10.64 -0.82
N TYR A 99 1.15 9.74 0.12
CA TYR A 99 2.35 9.68 0.95
C TYR A 99 3.22 8.50 0.53
N GLU A 100 4.53 8.70 0.56
CA GLU A 100 5.49 7.68 0.18
C GLU A 100 6.31 7.22 1.38
N TYR A 101 6.57 5.91 1.46
CA TYR A 101 7.39 5.31 2.50
C TYR A 101 8.42 4.39 1.89
N THR A 102 9.67 4.51 2.34
CA THR A 102 10.73 3.58 1.96
C THR A 102 10.54 2.23 2.66
N PRO A 103 11.07 1.13 2.12
CA PRO A 103 11.07 -0.17 2.79
C PRO A 103 11.65 -0.11 4.22
N LEU A 104 12.69 0.69 4.42
CA LEU A 104 13.28 0.90 5.74
C LEU A 104 12.30 1.54 6.74
N GLN A 105 11.60 2.58 6.31
CA GLN A 105 10.59 3.25 7.14
C GLN A 105 9.45 2.29 7.52
N VAL A 106 8.99 1.46 6.59
CA VAL A 106 7.94 0.46 6.84
C VAL A 106 8.41 -0.59 7.84
N LYS A 107 9.60 -1.15 7.64
CA LYS A 107 10.18 -2.12 8.58
C LYS A 107 10.28 -1.56 10.00
N LYS A 108 10.81 -0.35 10.14
CA LYS A 108 10.92 0.32 11.45
C LYS A 108 9.56 0.59 12.09
N ALA A 109 8.59 1.05 11.33
CA ALA A 109 7.26 1.37 11.84
C ALA A 109 6.51 0.14 12.34
N VAL A 110 6.64 -0.98 11.64
CA VAL A 110 5.92 -2.22 11.96
C VAL A 110 6.64 -3.06 13.02
N THR A 111 7.95 -3.23 12.91
CA THR A 111 8.73 -4.15 13.75
C THR A 111 9.66 -3.46 14.75
N GLY A 112 9.91 -2.17 14.60
CA GLY A 112 10.93 -1.44 15.35
C GLY A 112 12.38 -1.71 14.86
N ASN A 113 12.55 -2.57 13.84
CA ASN A 113 13.85 -2.98 13.32
C ASN A 113 13.94 -2.79 11.80
N GLY A 114 14.79 -1.88 11.33
CA GLY A 114 14.99 -1.61 9.90
C GLY A 114 15.63 -2.76 9.12
N LYS A 115 16.16 -3.79 9.80
CA LYS A 115 16.74 -5.00 9.21
C LYS A 115 15.76 -6.19 9.19
N ALA A 116 14.50 -5.99 9.56
CA ALA A 116 13.49 -7.04 9.56
C ALA A 116 13.31 -7.66 8.17
N THR A 117 13.08 -8.97 8.13
CA THR A 117 12.71 -9.68 6.90
C THR A 117 11.27 -9.41 6.51
N LYS A 118 10.90 -9.69 5.26
CA LYS A 118 9.50 -9.60 4.81
C LYS A 118 8.57 -10.48 5.65
N GLU A 119 9.03 -11.67 6.02
CA GLU A 119 8.29 -12.62 6.85
C GLU A 119 8.07 -12.07 8.27
N GLN A 120 9.07 -11.42 8.85
CA GLN A 120 8.95 -10.75 10.16
C GLN A 120 7.96 -9.58 10.11
N VAL A 121 8.00 -8.78 9.04
CA VAL A 121 7.03 -7.70 8.83
C VAL A 121 5.61 -8.27 8.69
N ALA A 122 5.43 -9.30 7.85
CA ALA A 122 4.15 -9.96 7.66
C ALA A 122 3.59 -10.53 8.97
N PHE A 123 4.42 -11.20 9.76
CA PHE A 123 4.04 -11.73 11.07
C PHE A 123 3.57 -10.62 12.02
N MET A 124 4.34 -9.54 12.12
CA MET A 124 4.04 -8.45 13.03
C MET A 124 2.79 -7.67 12.61
N VAL A 125 2.64 -7.32 11.32
CA VAL A 125 1.47 -6.58 10.86
C VAL A 125 0.18 -7.38 11.04
N LYS A 126 0.22 -8.69 10.84
CA LYS A 126 -0.92 -9.57 11.12
C LYS A 126 -1.32 -9.52 12.60
N LYS A 127 -0.36 -9.56 13.51
CA LYS A 127 -0.62 -9.40 14.94
C LYS A 127 -1.22 -8.04 15.28
N LEU A 128 -0.65 -6.98 14.75
CA LEU A 128 -1.13 -5.61 14.97
C LEU A 128 -2.56 -5.40 14.46
N LEU A 129 -2.91 -6.04 13.35
CA LEU A 129 -4.26 -6.00 12.76
C LEU A 129 -5.18 -7.11 13.28
N ARG A 130 -4.73 -7.95 14.21
CA ARG A 130 -5.49 -9.06 14.84
C ARG A 130 -5.99 -10.08 13.82
N ILE A 131 -5.14 -10.43 12.86
CA ILE A 131 -5.44 -11.42 11.82
C ILE A 131 -4.82 -12.75 12.20
N ASN A 132 -5.62 -13.81 12.29
CA ASN A 132 -5.18 -15.14 12.69
C ASN A 132 -4.94 -16.10 11.51
N LYS A 133 -5.46 -15.76 10.32
CA LYS A 133 -5.28 -16.59 9.12
C LYS A 133 -3.98 -16.29 8.39
N GLU A 134 -3.48 -17.26 7.64
CA GLU A 134 -2.39 -17.05 6.70
C GLU A 134 -2.84 -16.13 5.55
N ILE A 135 -1.99 -15.20 5.17
CA ILE A 135 -2.24 -14.28 4.04
C ILE A 135 -1.14 -14.47 3.02
N LYS A 136 -1.52 -14.86 1.82
CA LYS A 136 -0.64 -15.01 0.65
C LYS A 136 -1.31 -14.40 -0.58
N PRO A 137 -0.52 -13.81 -1.50
CA PRO A 137 0.92 -13.61 -1.42
C PRO A 137 1.31 -12.49 -0.43
N LEU A 138 2.62 -12.35 -0.17
CA LEU A 138 3.17 -11.34 0.75
C LEU A 138 2.89 -9.90 0.28
N ASP A 139 2.58 -9.67 -0.98
CA ASP A 139 2.18 -8.35 -1.51
C ASP A 139 1.00 -7.76 -0.73
N ILE A 140 0.10 -8.61 -0.24
CA ILE A 140 -1.04 -8.18 0.58
C ILE A 140 -0.56 -7.71 1.96
N THR A 141 0.29 -8.47 2.64
CA THR A 141 0.85 -8.08 3.94
C THR A 141 1.81 -6.88 3.82
N ASP A 142 2.50 -6.74 2.69
CA ASP A 142 3.29 -5.55 2.38
C ASP A 142 2.40 -4.30 2.29
N ALA A 143 1.26 -4.38 1.61
CA ALA A 143 0.28 -3.29 1.56
C ALA A 143 -0.33 -2.97 2.93
N MET A 144 -0.59 -3.99 3.74
CA MET A 144 -1.03 -3.82 5.14
C MET A 144 0.02 -3.07 5.96
N ALA A 145 1.29 -3.40 5.80
CA ALA A 145 2.41 -2.75 6.49
C ALA A 145 2.53 -1.27 6.09
N ILE A 146 2.33 -0.95 4.81
CA ILE A 146 2.34 0.42 4.31
C ILE A 146 1.19 1.23 4.92
N ALA A 147 -0.02 0.69 4.90
CA ALA A 147 -1.19 1.33 5.49
C ALA A 147 -1.01 1.56 7.00
N PHE A 148 -0.47 0.58 7.71
CA PHE A 148 -0.18 0.69 9.14
C PHE A 148 0.89 1.74 9.44
N THR A 149 1.94 1.80 8.63
CA THR A 149 2.99 2.83 8.75
C THR A 149 2.38 4.23 8.64
N HIS A 150 1.50 4.42 7.66
CA HIS A 150 0.82 5.70 7.50
C HIS A 150 -0.12 6.01 8.67
N LEU A 151 -0.86 5.02 9.17
CA LEU A 151 -1.69 5.17 10.36
C LEU A 151 -0.89 5.68 11.57
N GLN A 152 0.31 5.16 11.81
CA GLN A 152 1.19 5.63 12.87
C GLN A 152 1.55 7.10 12.70
N ARG A 153 1.87 7.52 11.49
CA ARG A 153 2.16 8.91 11.18
C ARG A 153 0.95 9.83 11.42
N VAL A 154 -0.24 9.41 11.02
CA VAL A 154 -1.49 10.15 11.26
C VAL A 154 -1.74 10.33 12.76
N LYS A 155 -1.54 9.27 13.54
CA LYS A 155 -1.66 9.32 15.00
C LYS A 155 -0.68 10.32 15.63
N MET A 156 0.56 10.37 15.14
CA MET A 156 1.57 11.33 15.62
C MET A 156 1.17 12.76 15.29
N ARG A 157 0.79 13.05 14.05
CA ARG A 157 0.31 14.39 13.64
C ARG A 157 -0.83 14.88 14.54
N LYS A 158 -1.76 14.01 14.90
CA LYS A 158 -2.91 14.39 15.74
C LYS A 158 -2.50 14.70 17.19
N LYS A 159 -1.47 14.03 17.70
CA LYS A 159 -0.93 14.33 19.04
C LYS A 159 -0.21 15.68 19.11
N GLU A 160 0.45 16.07 18.03
CA GLU A 160 1.17 17.36 17.93
C GLU A 160 0.22 18.56 17.83
N LEU A 161 -1.02 18.37 17.42
CA LEU A 161 -2.04 19.42 17.28
C LEU A 161 -2.89 19.63 18.55
N VAL A 162 -2.66 18.83 19.58
CA VAL A 162 -3.31 18.93 20.88
C VAL A 162 -2.33 19.42 21.93
#